data_5581ef6ab42adea3de1fa5ae8978c81f
#
_entry.id   5581ef6ab42adea3de1fa5ae8978c81f
#
_cell.length_a   1.000
_cell.length_b   1.000
_cell.length_c   1.000
_cell.angle_alpha   90.00
_cell.angle_beta   90.00
_cell.angle_gamma   90.00
#
_symmetry.space_group_name_H-M   'P 1'
#
loop_
_entity.id
_entity.type
_entity.pdbx_description
1 polymer ?
#
loop_
_entity_poly.entity_id
_entity_poly.type
_entity_poly.pdbx_seq_one_letter_code
_entity_poly.pdbx_strand_id
1 'polypeptide(L)'
;RSSDLPINDAKVEWLFKNPINDGGQFTGISDNLYKYGVVPAEIMPETASSSNTKLLGKMLARTLRQTGIQLRNASEKGESLAQLRKRKEDGLKKVYRLLSLNLGVPPTSFSYTLKDKDGKVISTETYTPQSFYERFVGTDLRGQFVMLMNDPSRPYYKVYEIEYDRHAYDGKNWTYVNLPMDEIKQMAIASLKDNTM
;
A
#
# COMPACT_ATOMS: atom_id res chain seq x y z
N ARG A 1 -10.77 -12.38 -3.44
CA ARG A 1 -10.86 -12.89 -2.07
C ARG A 1 -12.28 -13.00 -1.53
N SER A 2 -13.23 -12.25 -2.03
CA SER A 2 -14.63 -12.31 -1.59
C SER A 2 -15.53 -13.10 -2.56
N SER A 3 -14.96 -13.61 -3.67
CA SER A 3 -15.73 -14.31 -4.69
C SER A 3 -16.22 -15.69 -4.26
N ASP A 4 -15.49 -16.31 -3.34
CA ASP A 4 -15.75 -17.69 -2.88
C ASP A 4 -16.67 -17.75 -1.65
N LEU A 5 -17.00 -16.59 -1.08
CA LEU A 5 -17.83 -16.46 0.12
C LEU A 5 -19.24 -15.99 -0.25
N PRO A 6 -20.28 -16.41 0.50
CA PRO A 6 -21.65 -15.91 0.32
C PRO A 6 -21.72 -14.39 0.45
N ILE A 7 -22.72 -13.76 -0.19
CA ILE A 7 -22.87 -12.29 -0.18
C ILE A 7 -23.12 -11.74 1.23
N ASN A 8 -23.73 -12.54 2.10
CA ASN A 8 -24.03 -12.21 3.50
C ASN A 8 -22.91 -12.60 4.47
N ASP A 9 -21.74 -13.04 3.98
CA ASP A 9 -20.57 -13.25 4.82
C ASP A 9 -20.04 -11.90 5.35
N ALA A 10 -19.73 -11.84 6.63
CA ALA A 10 -19.27 -10.61 7.28
C ALA A 10 -18.00 -10.00 6.63
N LYS A 11 -17.10 -10.83 6.10
CA LYS A 11 -15.91 -10.38 5.38
C LYS A 11 -16.28 -9.73 4.05
N VAL A 12 -17.26 -10.30 3.34
CA VAL A 12 -17.77 -9.74 2.07
C VAL A 12 -18.45 -8.41 2.32
N GLU A 13 -19.31 -8.33 3.32
CA GLU A 13 -19.97 -7.09 3.72
C GLU A 13 -18.94 -6.01 4.07
N TRP A 14 -17.93 -6.35 4.88
CA TRP A 14 -16.87 -5.44 5.26
C TRP A 14 -16.08 -4.90 4.04
N LEU A 15 -15.70 -5.78 3.09
CA LEU A 15 -14.98 -5.41 1.87
C LEU A 15 -15.81 -4.52 0.94
N PHE A 16 -17.12 -4.74 0.86
CA PHE A 16 -18.02 -3.87 0.09
C PHE A 16 -18.25 -2.53 0.79
N LYS A 17 -18.28 -2.51 2.13
CA LYS A 17 -18.39 -1.28 2.93
C LYS A 17 -17.10 -0.45 2.82
N ASN A 18 -15.95 -1.11 2.85
CA ASN A 18 -14.61 -0.50 2.86
C ASN A 18 -13.76 -0.98 1.65
N PRO A 19 -14.14 -0.66 0.41
CA PRO A 19 -13.46 -1.21 -0.78
C PRO A 19 -12.08 -0.62 -1.02
N ILE A 20 -11.79 0.56 -0.45
CA ILE A 20 -10.52 1.25 -0.48
C ILE A 20 -10.39 2.14 0.76
N ASN A 21 -9.17 2.28 1.24
CA ASN A 21 -8.75 3.21 2.26
C ASN A 21 -7.47 3.90 1.75
N ASP A 22 -7.28 5.18 2.07
CA ASP A 22 -6.07 5.94 1.75
C ASP A 22 -5.14 6.10 2.98
N GLY A 23 -5.56 5.60 4.13
CA GLY A 23 -4.70 5.44 5.29
C GLY A 23 -3.79 4.21 5.16
N GLY A 24 -2.73 4.20 5.94
CA GLY A 24 -1.80 3.09 5.95
C GLY A 24 -0.91 3.08 7.19
N GLN A 25 -0.14 2.03 7.30
CA GLN A 25 0.86 1.86 8.33
C GLN A 25 2.23 1.65 7.69
N PHE A 26 3.29 1.76 8.48
CA PHE A 26 4.67 1.68 8.00
C PHE A 26 4.96 0.41 7.18
N THR A 27 4.47 -0.74 7.60
CA THR A 27 4.68 -2.00 6.88
C THR A 27 4.08 -2.00 5.48
N GLY A 28 2.98 -1.28 5.28
CA GLY A 28 2.40 -1.11 3.94
C GLY A 28 3.25 -0.21 3.05
N ILE A 29 3.86 0.83 3.62
CA ILE A 29 4.82 1.67 2.92
C ILE A 29 6.03 0.82 2.53
N SER A 30 6.61 0.06 3.46
CA SER A 30 7.78 -0.79 3.20
C SER A 30 7.54 -1.81 2.09
N ASP A 31 6.35 -2.43 2.05
CA ASP A 31 5.96 -3.36 0.98
C ASP A 31 5.87 -2.68 -0.39
N ASN A 32 5.32 -1.48 -0.43
CA ASN A 32 5.22 -0.70 -1.67
C ASN A 32 6.59 -0.22 -2.15
N LEU A 33 7.44 0.27 -1.26
CA LEU A 33 8.80 0.70 -1.59
C LEU A 33 9.64 -0.46 -2.13
N TYR A 34 9.55 -1.62 -1.50
CA TYR A 34 10.25 -2.81 -1.95
C TYR A 34 9.77 -3.28 -3.32
N LYS A 35 8.45 -3.23 -3.58
CA LYS A 35 7.87 -3.73 -4.83
C LYS A 35 8.01 -2.75 -5.99
N TYR A 36 7.82 -1.46 -5.73
CA TYR A 36 7.70 -0.44 -6.77
C TYR A 36 8.85 0.56 -6.79
N GLY A 37 9.68 0.59 -5.75
CA GLY A 37 10.73 1.59 -5.60
C GLY A 37 10.20 2.96 -5.21
N VAL A 38 11.01 3.99 -5.43
CA VAL A 38 10.67 5.40 -5.17
C VAL A 38 11.10 6.29 -6.32
N VAL A 39 10.47 7.45 -6.40
CA VAL A 39 10.86 8.54 -7.30
C VAL A 39 10.96 9.85 -6.52
N PRO A 40 11.87 10.77 -6.90
CA PRO A 40 11.92 12.12 -6.34
C PRO A 40 10.62 12.89 -6.62
N ALA A 41 10.29 13.84 -5.73
CA ALA A 41 9.07 14.64 -5.84
C ALA A 41 9.01 15.47 -7.13
N GLU A 42 10.15 15.93 -7.65
CA GLU A 42 10.23 16.66 -8.90
C GLU A 42 9.89 15.81 -10.15
N ILE A 43 10.06 14.50 -10.06
CA ILE A 43 9.74 13.56 -11.16
C ILE A 43 8.26 13.19 -11.15
N MET A 44 7.64 13.12 -9.98
CA MET A 44 6.21 12.87 -9.82
C MET A 44 5.62 13.87 -8.81
N PRO A 45 5.38 15.11 -9.26
CA PRO A 45 4.92 16.17 -8.38
C PRO A 45 3.50 15.92 -7.87
N GLU A 46 3.21 16.49 -6.71
CA GLU A 46 1.88 16.47 -6.13
C GLU A 46 0.82 17.10 -7.06
N THR A 47 -0.36 16.51 -7.06
CA THR A 47 -1.52 16.99 -7.80
C THR A 47 -2.58 17.52 -6.83
N ALA A 48 -3.58 18.25 -7.33
CA ALA A 48 -4.72 18.66 -6.52
C ALA A 48 -5.47 17.47 -5.90
N SER A 49 -5.46 16.31 -6.59
CA SER A 49 -6.11 15.09 -6.10
C SER A 49 -5.27 14.34 -5.07
N SER A 50 -3.94 14.44 -5.08
CA SER A 50 -3.09 13.87 -4.03
C SER A 50 -3.17 14.67 -2.74
N SER A 51 -3.31 16.00 -2.84
CA SER A 51 -3.51 16.88 -1.68
C SER A 51 -4.91 16.73 -1.05
N ASN A 52 -5.93 16.29 -1.81
CA ASN A 52 -7.28 16.03 -1.32
C ASN A 52 -7.89 14.81 -2.01
N THR A 53 -7.66 13.64 -1.44
CA THR A 53 -8.08 12.33 -1.97
C THR A 53 -9.58 12.03 -1.83
N LYS A 54 -10.36 12.86 -1.14
CA LYS A 54 -11.75 12.58 -0.78
C LYS A 54 -12.65 12.27 -1.97
N LEU A 55 -12.56 13.06 -3.05
CA LEU A 55 -13.37 12.82 -4.26
C LEU A 55 -12.87 11.59 -5.01
N LEU A 56 -11.56 11.48 -5.21
CA LEU A 56 -10.93 10.33 -5.84
C LEU A 56 -11.30 9.03 -5.13
N GLY A 57 -11.19 8.98 -3.80
CA GLY A 57 -11.57 7.84 -2.98
C GLY A 57 -13.03 7.42 -3.18
N LYS A 58 -13.97 8.39 -3.24
CA LYS A 58 -15.38 8.10 -3.53
C LYS A 58 -15.58 7.49 -4.93
N MET A 59 -14.91 8.00 -5.95
CA MET A 59 -15.00 7.50 -7.32
C MET A 59 -14.43 6.09 -7.42
N LEU A 60 -13.29 5.83 -6.82
CA LEU A 60 -12.66 4.51 -6.77
C LEU A 60 -13.54 3.51 -6.02
N ALA A 61 -14.05 3.87 -4.84
CA ALA A 61 -14.95 3.04 -4.06
C ALA A 61 -16.21 2.65 -4.82
N ARG A 62 -16.83 3.59 -5.54
CA ARG A 62 -17.97 3.33 -6.40
C ARG A 62 -17.63 2.36 -7.53
N THR A 63 -16.51 2.59 -8.21
CA THR A 63 -16.06 1.74 -9.33
C THR A 63 -15.77 0.31 -8.86
N LEU A 64 -15.11 0.15 -7.71
CA LEU A 64 -14.81 -1.15 -7.13
C LEU A 64 -16.07 -1.91 -6.72
N ARG A 65 -17.03 -1.24 -6.06
CA ARG A 65 -18.32 -1.84 -5.70
C ARG A 65 -19.10 -2.29 -6.94
N GLN A 66 -19.21 -1.44 -7.95
CA GLN A 66 -19.90 -1.79 -9.21
C GLN A 66 -19.23 -2.99 -9.88
N THR A 67 -17.89 -3.01 -9.96
CA THR A 67 -17.15 -4.13 -10.53
C THR A 67 -17.37 -5.41 -9.72
N GLY A 68 -17.36 -5.33 -8.39
CA GLY A 68 -17.60 -6.47 -7.50
C GLY A 68 -19.00 -7.06 -7.68
N ILE A 69 -20.04 -6.22 -7.75
CA ILE A 69 -21.42 -6.66 -8.01
C ILE A 69 -21.54 -7.32 -9.39
N GLN A 70 -20.96 -6.69 -10.43
CA GLN A 70 -20.99 -7.26 -11.78
C GLN A 70 -20.31 -8.63 -11.87
N LEU A 71 -19.19 -8.81 -11.17
CA LEU A 71 -18.49 -10.10 -11.10
C LEU A 71 -19.33 -11.17 -10.40
N ARG A 72 -19.99 -10.83 -9.29
CA ARG A 72 -20.87 -11.77 -8.58
C ARG A 72 -22.06 -12.20 -9.43
N ASN A 73 -22.75 -11.24 -10.03
CA ASN A 73 -23.88 -11.52 -10.91
C ASN A 73 -23.47 -12.37 -12.12
N ALA A 74 -22.28 -12.15 -12.67
CA ALA A 74 -21.73 -12.95 -13.76
C ALA A 74 -21.39 -14.38 -13.31
N SER A 75 -20.82 -14.53 -12.12
CA SER A 75 -20.56 -15.84 -11.51
C SER A 75 -21.86 -16.63 -11.25
N GLU A 76 -22.87 -15.98 -10.69
CA GLU A 76 -24.19 -16.60 -10.46
C GLU A 76 -24.87 -17.05 -11.77
N LYS A 77 -24.60 -16.36 -12.88
CA LYS A 77 -25.08 -16.75 -14.23
C LYS A 77 -24.24 -17.85 -14.88
N GLY A 78 -23.23 -18.38 -14.19
CA GLY A 78 -22.41 -19.47 -14.68
C GLY A 78 -21.32 -19.05 -15.68
N GLU A 79 -20.91 -17.78 -15.72
CA GLU A 79 -19.80 -17.37 -16.58
C GLU A 79 -18.51 -18.11 -16.19
N SER A 80 -17.72 -18.47 -17.20
CA SER A 80 -16.45 -19.17 -17.00
C SER A 80 -15.43 -18.30 -16.25
N LEU A 81 -14.46 -18.95 -15.59
CA LEU A 81 -13.37 -18.26 -14.88
C LEU A 81 -12.60 -17.30 -15.81
N ALA A 82 -12.42 -17.65 -17.08
CA ALA A 82 -11.77 -16.78 -18.07
C ALA A 82 -12.56 -15.49 -18.31
N GLN A 83 -13.89 -15.60 -18.43
CA GLN A 83 -14.78 -14.43 -18.59
C GLN A 83 -14.78 -13.56 -17.33
N LEU A 84 -14.82 -14.16 -16.14
CA LEU A 84 -14.77 -13.44 -14.87
C LEU A 84 -13.43 -12.71 -14.71
N ARG A 85 -12.30 -13.33 -15.06
CA ARG A 85 -10.98 -12.68 -15.07
C ARG A 85 -10.93 -11.48 -15.99
N LYS A 86 -11.46 -11.61 -17.21
CA LYS A 86 -11.54 -10.50 -18.16
C LYS A 86 -12.37 -9.33 -17.61
N ARG A 87 -13.54 -9.61 -17.02
CA ARG A 87 -14.36 -8.58 -16.37
C ARG A 87 -13.61 -7.87 -15.23
N LYS A 88 -12.89 -8.64 -14.41
CA LYS A 88 -12.04 -8.09 -13.35
C LYS A 88 -10.97 -7.15 -13.92
N GLU A 89 -10.27 -7.57 -14.96
CA GLU A 89 -9.27 -6.74 -15.63
C GLU A 89 -9.86 -5.44 -16.20
N ASP A 90 -11.02 -5.52 -16.84
CA ASP A 90 -11.71 -4.33 -17.37
C ASP A 90 -12.16 -3.37 -16.25
N GLY A 91 -12.56 -3.91 -15.10
CA GLY A 91 -12.81 -3.13 -13.91
C GLY A 91 -11.54 -2.45 -13.36
N LEU A 92 -10.43 -3.19 -13.29
CA LEU A 92 -9.14 -2.66 -12.85
C LEU A 92 -8.57 -1.61 -13.82
N LYS A 93 -8.77 -1.74 -15.13
CA LYS A 93 -8.41 -0.71 -16.12
C LYS A 93 -9.14 0.60 -15.86
N LYS A 94 -10.42 0.56 -15.46
CA LYS A 94 -11.18 1.76 -15.07
C LYS A 94 -10.59 2.41 -13.82
N VAL A 95 -10.23 1.60 -12.82
CA VAL A 95 -9.56 2.08 -11.59
C VAL A 95 -8.22 2.73 -11.94
N TYR A 96 -7.39 2.06 -12.73
CA TYR A 96 -6.09 2.59 -13.16
C TYR A 96 -6.23 3.90 -13.92
N ARG A 97 -7.20 4.00 -14.83
CA ARG A 97 -7.48 5.25 -15.55
C ARG A 97 -7.85 6.40 -14.60
N LEU A 98 -8.69 6.13 -13.59
CA LEU A 98 -9.02 7.14 -12.58
C LEU A 98 -7.79 7.59 -11.81
N LEU A 99 -6.94 6.66 -11.37
CA LEU A 99 -5.69 6.97 -10.69
C LEU A 99 -4.76 7.80 -11.59
N SER A 100 -4.52 7.36 -12.81
CA SER A 100 -3.61 8.04 -13.75
C SER A 100 -4.07 9.46 -14.11
N LEU A 101 -5.38 9.68 -14.27
CA LEU A 101 -5.94 11.01 -14.55
C LEU A 101 -5.84 11.97 -13.38
N ASN A 102 -5.85 11.46 -12.16
CA ASN A 102 -5.87 12.27 -10.93
C ASN A 102 -4.48 12.43 -10.29
N LEU A 103 -3.63 11.41 -10.40
CA LEU A 103 -2.33 11.37 -9.70
C LEU A 103 -1.13 11.37 -10.66
N GLY A 104 -1.37 11.24 -11.98
CA GLY A 104 -0.32 11.05 -12.96
C GLY A 104 0.02 9.57 -13.16
N VAL A 105 0.87 9.31 -14.16
CA VAL A 105 1.37 7.96 -14.46
C VAL A 105 2.77 7.82 -13.86
N PRO A 106 3.00 6.84 -12.97
CA PRO A 106 4.33 6.61 -12.44
C PRO A 106 5.34 6.35 -13.57
N PRO A 107 6.53 6.96 -13.54
CA PRO A 107 7.54 6.72 -14.55
C PRO A 107 8.13 5.32 -14.42
N THR A 108 8.47 4.70 -15.55
CA THR A 108 9.22 3.44 -15.57
C THR A 108 10.73 3.67 -15.46
N SER A 109 11.19 4.84 -15.92
CA SER A 109 12.57 5.31 -15.77
C SER A 109 12.57 6.84 -15.78
N PHE A 110 13.60 7.43 -15.20
CA PHE A 110 13.78 8.89 -15.14
C PHE A 110 15.26 9.25 -15.02
N SER A 111 15.64 10.44 -15.47
CA SER A 111 16.97 11.00 -15.24
C SER A 111 16.97 11.79 -13.95
N TYR A 112 17.99 11.58 -13.11
CA TYR A 112 18.18 12.31 -11.85
C TYR A 112 19.57 12.91 -11.78
N THR A 113 19.63 14.19 -11.42
CA THR A 113 20.88 14.94 -11.27
C THR A 113 21.16 15.14 -9.78
N LEU A 114 22.15 14.40 -9.29
CA LEU A 114 22.65 14.58 -7.91
C LEU A 114 23.54 15.82 -7.85
N LYS A 115 23.28 16.67 -6.87
CA LYS A 115 24.07 17.87 -6.58
C LYS A 115 24.61 17.82 -5.17
N ASP A 116 25.76 18.46 -4.94
CA ASP A 116 26.30 18.69 -3.60
C ASP A 116 25.53 19.82 -2.88
N LYS A 117 25.94 20.09 -1.65
CA LYS A 117 25.39 21.17 -0.80
C LYS A 117 25.52 22.58 -1.43
N ASP A 118 26.48 22.77 -2.32
CA ASP A 118 26.78 24.04 -2.97
C ASP A 118 26.10 24.15 -4.38
N GLY A 119 25.29 23.13 -4.74
CA GLY A 119 24.54 23.08 -5.99
C GLY A 119 25.35 22.58 -7.19
N LYS A 120 26.60 22.18 -7.01
CA LYS A 120 27.43 21.62 -8.07
C LYS A 120 26.99 20.21 -8.42
N VAL A 121 26.88 19.93 -9.71
CA VAL A 121 26.50 18.59 -10.21
C VAL A 121 27.58 17.58 -9.88
N ILE A 122 27.19 16.52 -9.19
CA ILE A 122 28.03 15.34 -8.90
C ILE A 122 27.87 14.30 -10.00
N SER A 123 26.64 13.94 -10.34
CA SER A 123 26.31 13.00 -11.40
C SER A 123 24.93 13.28 -12.00
N THR A 124 24.73 12.81 -13.22
CA THR A 124 23.41 12.73 -13.86
C THR A 124 23.27 11.33 -14.45
N GLU A 125 22.35 10.57 -13.92
CA GLU A 125 22.16 9.17 -14.27
C GLU A 125 20.69 8.83 -14.50
N THR A 126 20.43 7.75 -15.24
CA THR A 126 19.09 7.24 -15.46
C THR A 126 18.79 6.10 -14.49
N TYR A 127 17.67 6.21 -13.82
CA TYR A 127 17.20 5.25 -12.82
C TYR A 127 15.83 4.68 -13.18
N THR A 128 15.57 3.44 -12.77
CA THR A 128 14.22 2.97 -12.51
C THR A 128 13.84 3.32 -11.06
N PRO A 129 12.55 3.32 -10.68
CA PRO A 129 12.18 3.55 -9.29
C PRO A 129 12.87 2.58 -8.31
N GLN A 130 13.06 1.30 -8.70
CA GLN A 130 13.75 0.31 -7.88
C GLN A 130 15.24 0.61 -7.74
N SER A 131 15.94 0.88 -8.86
CA SER A 131 17.38 1.18 -8.80
C SER A 131 17.66 2.48 -8.05
N PHE A 132 16.73 3.45 -8.09
CA PHE A 132 16.83 4.65 -7.29
C PHE A 132 16.66 4.37 -5.79
N TYR A 133 15.68 3.52 -5.43
CA TYR A 133 15.50 3.06 -4.06
C TYR A 133 16.78 2.36 -3.54
N GLU A 134 17.31 1.41 -4.29
CA GLU A 134 18.53 0.68 -3.93
C GLU A 134 19.74 1.60 -3.74
N ARG A 135 19.87 2.61 -4.60
CA ARG A 135 21.00 3.55 -4.58
C ARG A 135 20.95 4.53 -3.42
N PHE A 136 19.77 5.10 -3.12
CA PHE A 136 19.65 6.24 -2.21
C PHE A 136 18.99 5.90 -0.87
N VAL A 137 18.24 4.83 -0.78
CA VAL A 137 17.62 4.34 0.45
C VAL A 137 18.33 3.07 0.92
N GLY A 138 18.35 2.02 0.12
CA GLY A 138 19.11 0.78 0.32
C GLY A 138 18.83 0.02 1.62
N THR A 139 17.88 0.47 2.43
CA THR A 139 17.59 -0.08 3.75
C THR A 139 16.60 -1.24 3.62
N ASP A 140 16.87 -2.36 4.27
CA ASP A 140 15.91 -3.46 4.37
C ASP A 140 14.77 -3.11 5.33
N LEU A 141 13.80 -2.36 4.80
CA LEU A 141 12.62 -1.93 5.55
C LEU A 141 11.71 -3.08 5.99
N ARG A 142 11.91 -4.30 5.47
CA ARG A 142 11.14 -5.48 5.87
C ARG A 142 11.79 -6.28 6.99
N GLY A 143 13.12 -6.36 6.99
CA GLY A 143 13.88 -7.15 7.96
C GLY A 143 14.29 -6.38 9.21
N GLN A 144 14.41 -5.05 9.11
CA GLN A 144 14.92 -4.20 10.19
C GLN A 144 13.84 -3.56 11.06
N PHE A 145 12.57 -3.69 10.70
CA PHE A 145 11.46 -3.05 11.43
C PHE A 145 10.44 -4.06 11.92
N VAL A 146 9.95 -3.85 13.12
CA VAL A 146 8.94 -4.67 13.78
C VAL A 146 7.77 -3.77 14.20
N MET A 147 6.56 -4.21 13.90
CA MET A 147 5.36 -3.55 14.38
C MET A 147 5.05 -3.99 15.80
N LEU A 148 4.79 -3.04 16.67
CA LEU A 148 4.39 -3.29 18.06
C LEU A 148 2.91 -3.02 18.23
N MET A 149 2.25 -3.80 19.08
CA MET A 149 0.88 -3.56 19.52
C MET A 149 0.78 -3.70 21.04
N ASN A 150 -0.25 -3.11 21.62
CA ASN A 150 -0.65 -3.36 23.00
C ASN A 150 -2.12 -3.79 23.00
N ASP A 151 -2.35 -5.07 23.18
CA ASP A 151 -3.67 -5.64 23.33
C ASP A 151 -3.69 -6.50 24.61
N PRO A 152 -4.22 -5.97 25.74
CA PRO A 152 -4.26 -6.69 27.01
C PRO A 152 -5.25 -7.87 27.01
N SER A 153 -6.12 -7.98 26.00
CA SER A 153 -7.03 -9.14 25.87
C SER A 153 -6.33 -10.37 25.31
N ARG A 154 -5.08 -10.24 24.86
CA ARG A 154 -4.27 -11.30 24.26
C ARG A 154 -2.96 -11.50 25.02
N PRO A 155 -2.41 -12.72 25.06
CA PRO A 155 -1.09 -12.95 25.65
C PRO A 155 -0.03 -12.02 25.12
N TYR A 156 0.72 -11.38 26.03
CA TYR A 156 1.91 -10.61 25.68
C TYR A 156 3.07 -11.50 25.21
N TYR A 157 4.06 -10.92 24.57
CA TYR A 157 5.27 -11.57 24.04
C TYR A 157 4.97 -12.63 22.97
N LYS A 158 3.87 -12.42 22.23
CA LYS A 158 3.48 -13.24 21.08
C LYS A 158 3.39 -12.39 19.83
N VAL A 159 3.64 -13.04 18.69
CA VAL A 159 3.44 -12.46 17.37
C VAL A 159 2.02 -12.77 16.89
N TYR A 160 1.32 -11.75 16.43
CA TYR A 160 -0.02 -11.87 15.86
C TYR A 160 -0.01 -11.41 14.41
N GLU A 161 -0.60 -12.19 13.53
CA GLU A 161 -0.83 -11.85 12.14
C GLU A 161 -2.26 -11.34 11.97
N ILE A 162 -2.44 -10.25 11.23
CA ILE A 162 -3.76 -9.72 10.89
C ILE A 162 -4.12 -10.17 9.49
N GLU A 163 -5.14 -11.04 9.42
CA GLU A 163 -5.63 -11.60 8.16
C GLU A 163 -6.13 -10.48 7.22
N TYR A 164 -5.71 -10.52 5.96
CA TYR A 164 -6.00 -9.53 4.91
C TYR A 164 -5.37 -8.13 5.10
N ASP A 165 -4.63 -7.90 6.15
CA ASP A 165 -3.95 -6.62 6.37
C ASP A 165 -2.62 -6.61 5.61
N ARG A 166 -2.71 -6.34 4.31
CA ARG A 166 -1.57 -6.22 3.39
C ARG A 166 -1.92 -5.28 2.24
N HIS A 167 -0.96 -4.50 1.81
CA HIS A 167 -1.16 -3.52 0.74
C HIS A 167 -1.05 -4.12 -0.67
N ALA A 168 -0.21 -5.13 -0.87
CA ALA A 168 -0.06 -5.81 -2.15
C ALA A 168 -0.74 -7.18 -2.12
N TYR A 169 -1.32 -7.61 -3.26
CA TYR A 169 -1.95 -8.93 -3.38
C TYR A 169 -0.97 -10.07 -3.05
N ASP A 170 0.26 -9.94 -3.50
CA ASP A 170 1.39 -10.84 -3.29
C ASP A 170 2.22 -10.50 -2.04
N GLY A 171 1.82 -9.48 -1.28
CA GLY A 171 2.43 -9.10 -0.01
C GLY A 171 2.10 -10.07 1.12
N LYS A 172 2.85 -9.98 2.21
CA LYS A 172 2.57 -10.69 3.45
C LYS A 172 1.54 -9.94 4.28
N ASN A 173 0.72 -10.66 5.04
CA ASN A 173 -0.10 -10.03 6.07
C ASN A 173 0.80 -9.40 7.14
N TRP A 174 0.33 -8.33 7.75
CA TRP A 174 1.09 -7.66 8.79
C TRP A 174 1.12 -8.48 10.07
N THR A 175 2.29 -8.44 10.70
CA THR A 175 2.52 -9.09 11.97
C THR A 175 2.89 -8.05 13.03
N TYR A 176 2.41 -8.27 14.25
CA TYR A 176 2.63 -7.40 15.39
C TYR A 176 3.14 -8.20 16.56
N VAL A 177 4.13 -7.66 17.26
CA VAL A 177 4.54 -8.20 18.57
C VAL A 177 3.70 -7.52 19.65
N ASN A 178 2.96 -8.31 20.43
CA ASN A 178 2.14 -7.79 21.51
C ASN A 178 3.00 -7.60 22.77
N LEU A 179 3.12 -6.36 23.23
CA LEU A 179 3.91 -6.00 24.40
C LEU A 179 3.09 -5.16 25.40
N PRO A 180 3.45 -5.21 26.70
CA PRO A 180 2.93 -4.27 27.68
C PRO A 180 3.22 -2.81 27.27
N MET A 181 2.28 -1.90 27.54
CA MET A 181 2.39 -0.51 27.16
C MET A 181 3.65 0.16 27.75
N ASP A 182 4.03 -0.20 28.97
CA ASP A 182 5.19 0.40 29.62
C ASP A 182 6.50 0.01 28.94
N GLU A 183 6.61 -1.20 28.40
CA GLU A 183 7.78 -1.60 27.61
C GLU A 183 7.84 -0.84 26.27
N ILE A 184 6.71 -0.68 25.59
CA ILE A 184 6.65 0.11 24.35
C ILE A 184 7.09 1.57 24.62
N LYS A 185 6.62 2.17 25.73
CA LYS A 185 7.05 3.52 26.13
C LYS A 185 8.55 3.59 26.42
N GLN A 186 9.10 2.61 27.11
CA GLN A 186 10.54 2.56 27.40
C GLN A 186 11.37 2.44 26.11
N MET A 187 10.95 1.61 25.15
CA MET A 187 11.59 1.50 23.85
C MET A 187 11.56 2.84 23.09
N ALA A 188 10.40 3.51 23.06
CA ALA A 188 10.27 4.82 22.42
C ALA A 188 11.17 5.87 23.09
N ILE A 189 11.25 5.91 24.43
CA ILE A 189 12.12 6.84 25.16
C ILE A 189 13.59 6.54 24.88
N ALA A 190 13.99 5.27 24.82
CA ALA A 190 15.36 4.88 24.49
C ALA A 190 15.73 5.34 23.09
N SER A 191 14.88 5.06 22.10
CA SER A 191 15.06 5.47 20.71
C SER A 191 15.21 6.99 20.54
N LEU A 192 14.41 7.78 21.27
CA LEU A 192 14.55 9.23 21.30
C LEU A 192 15.87 9.70 21.90
N LYS A 193 16.35 9.06 22.98
CA LYS A 193 17.62 9.39 23.61
C LYS A 193 18.81 9.07 22.72
N ASP A 194 18.72 7.99 21.97
CA ASP A 194 19.77 7.53 21.06
C ASP A 194 19.69 8.19 19.67
N ASN A 195 18.71 9.09 19.47
CA ASN A 195 18.44 9.75 18.18
C ASN A 195 18.29 8.77 17.01
N THR A 196 17.60 7.64 17.26
CA THR A 196 17.39 6.56 16.29
C THR A 196 15.95 6.52 15.74
N MET A 197 15.16 7.55 16.02
CA MET A 197 13.80 7.71 15.48
C MET A 197 13.80 8.61 14.24
#